data_3ad4be8b311ab450de5d2668f670aaf1
#
_entry.id   3ad4be8b311ab450de5d2668f670aaf1
#
_cell.length_a   1.000
_cell.length_b   1.000
_cell.length_c   1.000
_cell.angle_alpha   90.00
_cell.angle_beta   90.00
_cell.angle_gamma   90.00
#
_symmetry.space_group_name_H-M   'P 1'
#
loop_
_entity.id
_entity.type
_entity.pdbx_description
1 polymer ?
#
loop_
_entity_poly.entity_id
_entity_poly.type
_entity_poly.pdbx_seq_one_letter_code
_entity_poly.pdbx_strand_id
1 'polypeptide(L)'
;MYKDVTSILETPKAFDYSVERILQYCASNVITDIVAPDARGFLWAAPVARELGLPLHMVRKPGKLPPPVRSQSYDYEYSSGVLEIKADAPLNVNSNVCIIDDVSATGGTALAIVDLLRTFEVVDMSYACVIDLAFLGGTASLDMDTFSVVTYD
;
A
#
# COMPACT_ATOMS: atom_id res chain seq x y z
N MET A 1 -4.74 -20.32 6.00
CA MET A 1 -6.09 -20.00 5.48
C MET A 1 -5.96 -18.80 4.56
N TYR A 2 -6.32 -18.95 3.29
CA TYR A 2 -6.28 -17.84 2.34
C TYR A 2 -7.52 -16.96 2.57
N LYS A 3 -7.33 -15.68 2.88
CA LYS A 3 -8.43 -14.71 2.95
C LYS A 3 -8.55 -14.04 1.59
N ASP A 4 -9.69 -14.26 0.96
CA ASP A 4 -9.98 -13.75 -0.38
C ASP A 4 -10.81 -12.47 -0.28
N VAL A 5 -10.31 -11.39 -0.87
CA VAL A 5 -11.01 -10.10 -0.96
C VAL A 5 -12.03 -10.06 -2.10
N THR A 6 -12.10 -11.12 -2.92
CA THR A 6 -12.99 -11.18 -4.08
C THR A 6 -14.46 -10.96 -3.70
N SER A 7 -14.90 -11.54 -2.59
CA SER A 7 -16.27 -11.35 -2.10
C SER A 7 -16.61 -9.89 -1.75
N ILE A 8 -15.61 -9.10 -1.34
CA ILE A 8 -15.79 -7.66 -1.10
C ILE A 8 -16.01 -6.95 -2.43
N LEU A 9 -15.22 -7.29 -3.45
CA LEU A 9 -15.33 -6.70 -4.79
C LEU A 9 -16.65 -7.05 -5.48
N GLU A 10 -17.16 -8.26 -5.26
CA GLU A 10 -18.43 -8.74 -5.80
C GLU A 10 -19.66 -8.14 -5.09
N THR A 11 -19.45 -7.49 -3.95
CA THR A 11 -20.52 -6.86 -3.16
C THR A 11 -20.33 -5.34 -3.17
N PRO A 12 -21.02 -4.58 -4.06
CA PRO A 12 -20.80 -3.14 -4.24
C PRO A 12 -20.81 -2.33 -2.94
N LYS A 13 -21.77 -2.60 -2.04
CA LYS A 13 -21.85 -1.91 -0.75
C LYS A 13 -20.67 -2.19 0.17
N ALA A 14 -20.13 -3.41 0.14
CA ALA A 14 -18.95 -3.77 0.94
C ALA A 14 -17.70 -3.12 0.37
N PHE A 15 -17.58 -3.09 -0.95
CA PHE A 15 -16.49 -2.39 -1.63
C PHE A 15 -16.53 -0.89 -1.34
N ASP A 16 -17.68 -0.23 -1.54
CA ASP A 16 -17.86 1.19 -1.24
C ASP A 16 -17.51 1.51 0.21
N TYR A 17 -18.00 0.71 1.16
CA TYR A 17 -17.68 0.88 2.57
C TYR A 17 -16.17 0.79 2.84
N SER A 18 -15.49 -0.20 2.26
CA SER A 18 -14.05 -0.38 2.47
C SER A 18 -13.22 0.76 1.87
N VAL A 19 -13.60 1.26 0.69
CA VAL A 19 -12.99 2.44 0.07
C VAL A 19 -13.19 3.68 0.94
N GLU A 20 -14.41 3.93 1.40
CA GLU A 20 -14.76 5.08 2.23
C GLU A 20 -13.97 5.10 3.54
N ARG A 21 -13.78 3.95 4.19
CA ARG A 21 -13.01 3.86 5.43
C ARG A 21 -11.53 4.24 5.22
N ILE A 22 -10.92 3.76 4.14
CA ILE A 22 -9.53 4.13 3.80
C ILE A 22 -9.46 5.61 3.40
N LEU A 23 -10.43 6.09 2.64
CA LEU A 23 -10.54 7.50 2.25
C LEU A 23 -10.55 8.42 3.48
N GLN A 24 -11.40 8.13 4.47
CA GLN A 24 -11.50 8.89 5.72
C GLN A 24 -10.17 8.90 6.49
N TYR A 25 -9.50 7.75 6.56
CA TYR A 25 -8.19 7.66 7.18
C TYR A 25 -7.17 8.56 6.47
N CYS A 26 -7.08 8.49 5.15
CA CYS A 26 -6.14 9.32 4.37
C CYS A 26 -6.46 10.82 4.50
N ALA A 27 -7.73 11.19 4.44
CA ALA A 27 -8.16 12.58 4.58
C ALA A 27 -7.79 13.16 5.95
N SER A 28 -7.89 12.36 7.01
CA SER A 28 -7.57 12.79 8.39
C SER A 28 -6.07 12.91 8.66
N ASN A 29 -5.21 12.30 7.83
CA ASN A 29 -3.77 12.24 8.03
C ASN A 29 -2.96 13.12 7.06
N VAL A 30 -3.63 14.01 6.32
CA VAL A 30 -2.99 15.00 5.41
C VAL A 30 -2.03 14.32 4.42
N ILE A 31 -2.47 13.22 3.81
CA ILE A 31 -1.69 12.46 2.83
C ILE A 31 -1.50 13.29 1.57
N THR A 32 -0.30 13.27 1.00
CA THR A 32 0.03 13.96 -0.25
C THR A 32 0.16 13.03 -1.44
N ASP A 33 0.47 11.76 -1.19
CA ASP A 33 0.75 10.77 -2.22
C ASP A 33 0.22 9.39 -1.81
N ILE A 34 -0.36 8.67 -2.75
CA ILE A 34 -0.79 7.29 -2.57
C ILE A 34 0.20 6.37 -3.31
N VAL A 35 0.60 5.30 -2.64
CA VAL A 35 1.42 4.23 -3.22
C VAL A 35 0.70 2.91 -3.04
N ALA A 36 0.71 2.06 -4.06
CA ALA A 36 0.07 0.76 -3.95
C ALA A 36 0.82 -0.34 -4.70
N PRO A 37 0.87 -1.56 -4.15
CA PRO A 37 1.49 -2.70 -4.82
C PRO A 37 0.56 -3.36 -5.85
N ASP A 38 1.18 -3.93 -6.86
CA ASP A 38 0.61 -4.84 -7.85
C ASP A 38 0.09 -6.12 -7.16
N ALA A 39 -1.14 -6.59 -7.38
CA ALA A 39 -2.11 -5.98 -8.28
C ALA A 39 -3.36 -5.50 -7.52
N ARG A 40 -3.76 -6.19 -6.46
CA ARG A 40 -5.04 -5.96 -5.77
C ARG A 40 -5.07 -4.67 -4.98
N GLY A 41 -3.93 -4.18 -4.49
CA GLY A 41 -3.84 -2.87 -3.84
C GLY A 41 -4.35 -1.73 -4.72
N PHE A 42 -4.16 -1.83 -6.04
CA PHE A 42 -4.63 -0.81 -6.98
C PHE A 42 -6.15 -0.60 -6.95
N LEU A 43 -6.92 -1.65 -6.65
CA LEU A 43 -8.37 -1.60 -6.67
C LEU A 43 -8.94 -0.65 -5.61
N TRP A 44 -8.28 -0.53 -4.47
CA TRP A 44 -8.64 0.44 -3.41
C TRP A 44 -7.89 1.75 -3.53
N ALA A 45 -6.63 1.70 -3.93
CA ALA A 45 -5.81 2.90 -4.05
C ALA A 45 -6.32 3.86 -5.13
N ALA A 46 -6.77 3.35 -6.27
CA ALA A 46 -7.24 4.17 -7.37
C ALA A 46 -8.49 5.02 -7.01
N PRO A 47 -9.57 4.47 -6.45
CA PRO A 47 -10.71 5.29 -6.05
C PRO A 47 -10.36 6.29 -4.93
N VAL A 48 -9.52 5.89 -3.95
CA VAL A 48 -9.09 6.79 -2.88
C VAL A 48 -8.27 7.97 -3.44
N ALA A 49 -7.29 7.71 -4.27
CA ALA A 49 -6.47 8.75 -4.90
C ALA A 49 -7.32 9.71 -5.74
N ARG A 50 -8.27 9.17 -6.51
CA ARG A 50 -9.19 9.98 -7.33
C ARG A 50 -10.04 10.92 -6.48
N GLU A 51 -10.67 10.41 -5.41
CA GLU A 51 -11.53 11.23 -4.54
C GLU A 51 -10.75 12.33 -3.80
N LEU A 52 -9.52 12.04 -3.40
CA LEU A 52 -8.65 13.01 -2.72
C LEU A 52 -7.92 13.95 -3.69
N GLY A 53 -7.96 13.68 -4.99
CA GLY A 53 -7.18 14.44 -5.98
C GLY A 53 -5.68 14.28 -5.82
N LEU A 54 -5.23 13.10 -5.37
CA LEU A 54 -3.83 12.79 -5.09
C LEU A 54 -3.21 11.92 -6.17
N PRO A 55 -1.90 12.03 -6.41
CA PRO A 55 -1.19 11.12 -7.29
C PRO A 55 -1.18 9.69 -6.72
N LEU A 56 -1.28 8.71 -7.62
CA LEU A 56 -1.11 7.29 -7.31
C LEU A 56 0.16 6.77 -7.99
N HIS A 57 1.10 6.30 -7.19
CA HIS A 57 2.34 5.69 -7.66
C HIS A 57 2.23 4.16 -7.55
N MET A 58 2.35 3.50 -8.70
CA MET A 58 2.28 2.05 -8.76
C MET A 58 3.65 1.44 -8.41
N VAL A 59 3.64 0.49 -7.47
CA VAL A 59 4.77 -0.38 -7.19
C VAL A 59 4.49 -1.74 -7.83
N ARG A 60 5.38 -2.20 -8.69
CA ARG A 60 5.14 -3.38 -9.52
C ARG A 60 6.33 -4.35 -9.50
N LYS A 61 6.07 -5.57 -9.94
CA LYS A 61 7.13 -6.55 -10.21
C LYS A 61 7.97 -6.12 -11.40
N PRO A 62 9.23 -6.61 -11.50
CA PRO A 62 10.15 -6.21 -12.57
C PRO A 62 9.57 -6.33 -13.97
N GLY A 63 9.88 -5.34 -14.80
CA GLY A 63 9.49 -5.32 -16.21
C GLY A 63 8.03 -4.92 -16.47
N LYS A 64 7.30 -4.49 -15.45
CA LYS A 64 5.89 -4.04 -15.58
C LYS A 64 5.74 -2.52 -15.71
N LEU A 65 6.79 -1.77 -15.47
CA LEU A 65 6.84 -0.31 -15.63
C LEU A 65 7.80 0.09 -16.74
N PRO A 66 7.50 1.15 -17.50
CA PRO A 66 8.44 1.70 -18.46
C PRO A 66 9.66 2.30 -17.74
N PRO A 67 10.89 2.13 -18.28
CA PRO A 67 12.06 2.72 -17.67
C PRO A 67 12.07 4.27 -17.79
N PRO A 68 12.82 4.99 -16.94
CA PRO A 68 13.66 4.47 -15.87
C PRO A 68 12.84 4.07 -14.61
N VAL A 69 13.34 3.06 -13.90
CA VAL A 69 12.74 2.60 -12.64
C VAL A 69 13.78 2.60 -11.53
N ARG A 70 13.32 2.71 -10.27
CA ARG A 70 14.08 2.33 -9.07
C ARG A 70 13.62 0.96 -8.64
N SER A 71 14.55 0.11 -8.28
CA SER A 71 14.29 -1.28 -7.88
C SER A 71 14.79 -1.53 -6.47
N GLN A 72 14.05 -2.32 -5.71
CA GLN A 72 14.42 -2.78 -4.39
C GLN A 72 14.23 -4.29 -4.31
N SER A 73 15.32 -5.00 -4.02
CA SER A 73 15.27 -6.42 -3.68
C SER A 73 14.87 -6.57 -2.21
N TYR A 74 14.07 -7.58 -1.92
CA TYR A 74 13.73 -7.94 -0.55
C TYR A 74 13.75 -9.44 -0.36
N ASP A 75 14.13 -9.86 0.83
CA ASP A 75 14.15 -11.26 1.25
C ASP A 75 13.78 -11.31 2.74
N TYR A 76 12.49 -11.53 2.98
CA TYR A 76 11.95 -11.70 4.32
C TYR A 76 11.51 -13.14 4.51
N GLU A 77 11.38 -13.61 5.74
CA GLU A 77 11.17 -15.01 6.10
C GLU A 77 10.11 -15.75 5.27
N TYR A 78 9.05 -15.03 4.85
CA TYR A 78 7.93 -15.61 4.09
C TYR A 78 7.69 -14.96 2.72
N SER A 79 8.58 -14.06 2.27
CA SER A 79 8.41 -13.33 1.02
C SER A 79 9.73 -12.79 0.51
N SER A 80 10.05 -13.08 -0.74
CA SER A 80 11.22 -12.55 -1.42
C SER A 80 10.88 -12.11 -2.84
N GLY A 81 11.66 -11.18 -3.36
CA GLY A 81 11.47 -10.70 -4.72
C GLY A 81 12.13 -9.36 -4.98
N VAL A 82 11.68 -8.71 -6.05
CA VAL A 82 12.07 -7.35 -6.44
C VAL A 82 10.81 -6.56 -6.71
N LEU A 83 10.78 -5.32 -6.23
CA LEU A 83 9.74 -4.34 -6.54
C LEU A 83 10.36 -3.15 -7.28
N GLU A 84 9.58 -2.56 -8.17
CA GLU A 84 9.97 -1.40 -8.96
C GLU A 84 8.93 -0.29 -8.84
N ILE A 85 9.42 0.95 -8.87
CA ILE A 85 8.63 2.18 -8.99
C ILE A 85 9.28 3.06 -10.05
N LYS A 86 8.53 3.92 -10.71
CA LYS A 86 9.09 4.88 -11.67
C LYS A 86 10.14 5.77 -10.99
N ALA A 87 11.33 5.87 -11.59
CA ALA A 87 12.43 6.64 -11.02
C ALA A 87 12.17 8.16 -11.00
N ASP A 88 11.32 8.64 -11.90
CA ASP A 88 10.91 10.04 -12.04
C ASP A 88 9.60 10.36 -11.28
N ALA A 89 9.15 9.46 -10.42
CA ALA A 89 8.03 9.76 -9.52
C ALA A 89 8.37 10.99 -8.65
N PRO A 90 7.47 12.00 -8.55
CA PRO A 90 7.77 13.25 -7.84
C PRO A 90 7.69 13.11 -6.31
N LEU A 91 8.23 12.01 -5.80
CA LEU A 91 8.34 11.73 -4.38
C LEU A 91 9.61 12.37 -3.80
N ASN A 92 9.53 12.89 -2.59
CA ASN A 92 10.65 13.54 -1.91
C ASN A 92 10.43 13.62 -0.38
N VAL A 93 11.34 14.27 0.32
CA VAL A 93 11.32 14.43 1.78
C VAL A 93 10.05 15.13 2.32
N ASN A 94 9.35 15.89 1.50
CA ASN A 94 8.09 16.56 1.90
C ASN A 94 6.84 15.74 1.58
N SER A 95 6.98 14.58 0.95
CA SER A 95 5.87 13.68 0.68
C SER A 95 5.40 13.01 1.97
N ASN A 96 4.08 13.00 2.19
CA ASN A 96 3.42 12.20 3.22
C ASN A 96 2.65 11.09 2.51
N VAL A 97 3.22 9.90 2.50
CA VAL A 97 2.77 8.77 1.68
C VAL A 97 1.88 7.84 2.48
N CYS A 98 0.71 7.51 1.93
CA CYS A 98 -0.06 6.35 2.39
C CYS A 98 0.12 5.16 1.43
N ILE A 99 0.63 4.06 1.94
CA ILE A 99 0.70 2.78 1.23
C ILE A 99 -0.66 2.09 1.40
N ILE A 100 -1.33 1.78 0.28
CA ILE A 100 -2.65 1.11 0.33
C ILE A 100 -2.53 -0.27 -0.29
N ASP A 101 -2.90 -1.30 0.48
CA ASP A 101 -2.92 -2.69 0.03
C ASP A 101 -4.28 -3.35 0.32
N ASP A 102 -4.51 -4.55 -0.19
CA ASP A 102 -5.73 -5.31 0.09
C ASP A 102 -5.62 -6.10 1.41
N VAL A 103 -4.54 -6.84 1.61
CA VAL A 103 -4.34 -7.73 2.76
C VAL A 103 -2.95 -7.53 3.35
N SER A 104 -2.89 -7.24 4.64
CA SER A 104 -1.66 -7.35 5.42
C SER A 104 -1.57 -8.74 6.04
N ALA A 105 -0.49 -9.46 5.72
CA ALA A 105 -0.19 -10.77 6.30
C ALA A 105 1.09 -10.69 7.15
N THR A 106 2.24 -10.99 6.58
CA THR A 106 3.54 -10.95 7.28
C THR A 106 4.25 -9.60 7.18
N GLY A 107 3.74 -8.66 6.40
CA GLY A 107 4.31 -7.33 6.23
C GLY A 107 5.46 -7.22 5.22
N GLY A 108 5.92 -8.32 4.64
CA GLY A 108 7.07 -8.32 3.75
C GLY A 108 6.93 -7.37 2.54
N THR A 109 5.78 -7.35 1.90
CA THR A 109 5.50 -6.42 0.79
C THR A 109 5.54 -4.96 1.26
N ALA A 110 4.91 -4.65 2.39
CA ALA A 110 4.88 -3.30 2.93
C ALA A 110 6.29 -2.81 3.31
N LEU A 111 7.10 -3.64 3.97
CA LEU A 111 8.49 -3.33 4.30
C LEU A 111 9.34 -3.09 3.05
N ALA A 112 9.17 -3.90 2.01
CA ALA A 112 9.86 -3.70 0.74
C ALA A 112 9.50 -2.37 0.07
N ILE A 113 8.23 -1.97 0.15
CA ILE A 113 7.77 -0.67 -0.35
C ILE A 113 8.38 0.48 0.47
N VAL A 114 8.43 0.35 1.79
CA VAL A 114 9.07 1.32 2.67
C VAL A 114 10.53 1.55 2.28
N ASP A 115 11.29 0.46 2.08
CA ASP A 115 12.69 0.56 1.66
C ASP A 115 12.83 1.22 0.29
N LEU A 116 11.93 0.92 -0.63
CA LEU A 116 11.88 1.55 -1.96
C LEU A 116 11.57 3.06 -1.86
N LEU A 117 10.62 3.46 -1.03
CA LEU A 117 10.27 4.87 -0.80
C LEU A 117 11.40 5.66 -0.12
N ARG A 118 12.17 5.03 0.75
CA ARG A 118 13.35 5.65 1.36
C ARG A 118 14.41 6.05 0.33
N THR A 119 14.45 5.41 -0.83
CA THR A 119 15.33 5.82 -1.93
C THR A 119 14.98 7.20 -2.51
N PHE A 120 13.77 7.70 -2.26
CA PHE A 120 13.29 9.05 -2.60
C PHE A 120 13.40 10.03 -1.41
N GLU A 121 14.02 9.61 -0.32
CA GLU A 121 14.11 10.38 0.93
C GLU A 121 12.76 10.64 1.60
N VAL A 122 11.73 9.86 1.26
CA VAL A 122 10.43 9.93 1.94
C VAL A 122 10.60 9.48 3.40
N VAL A 123 10.11 10.31 4.32
CA VAL A 123 10.20 10.10 5.77
C VAL A 123 8.82 9.80 6.35
N ASP A 124 7.81 10.57 5.95
CA ASP A 124 6.45 10.43 6.46
C ASP A 124 5.69 9.37 5.66
N MET A 125 5.40 8.26 6.30
CA MET A 125 4.70 7.12 5.69
C MET A 125 3.64 6.57 6.65
N SER A 126 2.56 6.08 6.08
CA SER A 126 1.54 5.31 6.77
C SER A 126 1.09 4.13 5.89
N TYR A 127 0.42 3.17 6.50
CA TYR A 127 -0.05 1.98 5.80
C TYR A 127 -1.54 1.77 6.06
N ALA A 128 -2.30 1.50 5.02
CA ALA A 128 -3.72 1.17 5.11
C ALA A 128 -4.01 -0.12 4.34
N CYS A 129 -4.83 -0.99 4.90
CA CYS A 129 -5.27 -2.19 4.21
C CYS A 129 -6.75 -2.49 4.47
N VAL A 130 -7.33 -3.32 3.62
CA VAL A 130 -8.71 -3.76 3.82
C VAL A 130 -8.77 -4.82 4.92
N ILE A 131 -7.90 -5.81 4.85
CA ILE A 131 -7.85 -6.92 5.81
C ILE A 131 -6.47 -6.96 6.46
N ASP A 132 -6.44 -6.91 7.78
CA ASP A 132 -5.24 -7.20 8.56
C ASP A 132 -5.37 -8.58 9.21
N LEU A 133 -4.41 -9.46 8.93
CA LEU A 133 -4.24 -10.74 9.61
C LEU A 133 -3.27 -10.55 10.79
N ALA A 134 -3.74 -9.89 11.85
CA ALA A 134 -2.90 -9.42 12.96
C ALA A 134 -2.10 -10.55 13.62
N PHE A 135 -2.63 -11.78 13.64
CA PHE A 135 -1.93 -12.96 14.16
C PHE A 135 -0.64 -13.31 13.37
N LEU A 136 -0.44 -12.74 12.17
CA LEU A 136 0.80 -12.87 11.39
C LEU A 136 1.80 -11.74 11.64
N GLY A 137 1.40 -10.71 12.39
CA GLY A 137 2.28 -9.63 12.84
C GLY A 137 2.71 -8.63 11.78
N GLY A 138 2.08 -8.63 10.58
CA GLY A 138 2.49 -7.78 9.46
C GLY A 138 2.45 -6.30 9.78
N THR A 139 1.30 -5.80 10.22
CA THR A 139 1.14 -4.38 10.59
C THR A 139 1.97 -4.02 11.83
N ALA A 140 2.08 -4.93 12.80
CA ALA A 140 2.89 -4.73 14.01
C ALA A 140 4.39 -4.62 13.73
N SER A 141 4.87 -5.14 12.60
CA SER A 141 6.27 -5.03 12.18
C SER A 141 6.62 -3.69 11.52
N LEU A 142 5.60 -2.88 11.17
CA LEU A 142 5.79 -1.57 10.54
C LEU A 142 5.98 -0.50 11.62
N ASP A 143 7.10 0.22 11.56
CA ASP A 143 7.36 1.38 12.43
C ASP A 143 6.70 2.64 11.85
N MET A 144 5.37 2.59 11.76
CA MET A 144 4.55 3.69 11.23
C MET A 144 3.09 3.54 11.67
N ASP A 145 2.29 4.58 11.45
CA ASP A 145 0.85 4.52 11.64
C ASP A 145 0.20 3.55 10.65
N THR A 146 -0.70 2.70 11.16
CA THR A 146 -1.39 1.69 10.35
C THR A 146 -2.90 1.75 10.56
N PHE A 147 -3.64 1.47 9.49
CA PHE A 147 -5.09 1.38 9.49
C PHE A 147 -5.56 0.11 8.77
N SER A 148 -6.58 -0.54 9.30
CA SER A 148 -7.26 -1.65 8.62
C SER A 148 -8.77 -1.48 8.70
N VAL A 149 -9.47 -1.88 7.65
CA VAL A 149 -10.94 -1.87 7.64
C VAL A 149 -11.46 -3.01 8.52
N VAL A 150 -10.84 -4.17 8.43
CA VAL A 150 -11.15 -5.37 9.22
C VAL A 150 -9.87 -5.99 9.73
N THR A 151 -9.86 -6.35 11.02
CA THR A 151 -8.73 -7.05 11.65
C THR A 151 -9.18 -8.44 12.10
N TYR A 152 -8.35 -9.44 11.83
CA TYR A 152 -8.49 -10.80 12.34
C TYR A 152 -7.34 -11.09 13.32
N ASP A 153 -7.70 -11.32 14.57
CA ASP A 153 -6.79 -11.71 15.66
C ASP A 153 -6.48 -13.21 15.64
#